data_4970102989a53146dc77453e5e66d356
#
_entry.id   4970102989a53146dc77453e5e66d356
#
_cell.length_a   1.000
_cell.length_b   1.000
_cell.length_c   1.000
_cell.angle_alpha   90.00
_cell.angle_beta   90.00
_cell.angle_gamma   90.00
#
_symmetry.space_group_name_H-M   'P 1'
#
loop_
_entity.id
_entity.type
_entity.pdbx_description
1 polymer ?
#
loop_
_entity_poly.entity_id
_entity_poly.type
_entity_poly.pdbx_seq_one_letter_code
_entity_poly.pdbx_strand_id
1 'polypeptide(L)'
;MAALMTAMTGCSGGQTASTQAESAAETQPAGTEAESAGAEAAETGNRVTDGEGWYLWDENGNLTLEGRGAEGKTAVVSSGKYEASKAGLEVLQAGGNAVDAAVAVSFALGVTEPNSSGIGGGGFMTIHSADGEDVFVNFREKAPAAATPDMWQLDAEGNVIGNQKAIGGKSVGIPGNVKGMEYAFEKYGSGNVTWEDVIAPSVKLAEEGYIVTPTLYNDMFGSYDAMVNYPEFGNVYLNADGLNYQVGETFKNPDLAKTLKAISDGGADAFYTGAIAQKMVDTVNKYGGLFTMDDLANYEVKVMEPVTGTYRGYKIISSPLPSSGGTHVIEALNIMENFDIASMGFDSAEKLHIMTEAFKMCFHDREEFMGDPDYVEVPVNGILSKKRAKELAAQIDPAVASNYEQISPWQYEHEDTTHFSVADAEGNMVSVTQTVNGLFGAKIIPDGYGFVLNNEMDDFSANPESPNAIAGGKVPLSSMSPTIVLKEDGTPFMVLGSPGATKIITTVAQIISNVIDFDMDMQEAINAPRLYNNATSAIQYESRFSEDTMKKLEELGNGLEMSDEYNRSFGSVNAVMYGEDGTLLGGADPRRDGKALGY
;
A
#
# COMPACT_ATOMS: atom_id res chain seq x y z
N MET A 1 44.79 17.80 -47.92
CA MET A 1 45.22 19.18 -48.16
C MET A 1 44.79 19.95 -46.91
N ALA A 2 45.68 20.07 -45.97
CA ALA A 2 46.65 21.12 -45.74
C ALA A 2 45.93 22.40 -45.28
N ALA A 3 45.98 22.68 -44.00
CA ALA A 3 46.97 23.49 -43.25
C ALA A 3 46.55 24.98 -43.30
N LEU A 4 46.62 25.80 -42.30
CA LEU A 4 47.72 26.17 -41.38
C LEU A 4 47.18 27.15 -40.33
N MET A 5 47.44 26.96 -39.05
CA MET A 5 48.16 27.79 -38.11
C MET A 5 48.30 29.28 -38.39
N THR A 6 48.02 30.13 -37.41
CA THR A 6 49.05 31.01 -36.86
C THR A 6 48.74 31.49 -35.45
N ALA A 7 49.67 31.28 -34.54
CA ALA A 7 49.77 31.88 -33.21
C ALA A 7 50.45 33.26 -33.34
N MET A 8 50.16 34.18 -32.42
CA MET A 8 51.18 35.13 -31.96
C MET A 8 50.94 35.60 -30.53
N THR A 9 51.99 35.48 -29.80
CA THR A 9 52.38 35.85 -28.47
C THR A 9 52.33 37.34 -28.17
N GLY A 10 52.13 37.69 -26.92
CA GLY A 10 52.41 38.99 -26.34
C GLY A 10 52.38 38.95 -24.81
N CYS A 11 53.56 38.86 -24.17
CA CYS A 11 53.78 39.00 -22.75
C CYS A 11 53.70 40.45 -22.25
N SER A 12 53.24 40.63 -21.01
CA SER A 12 53.89 41.35 -19.88
C SER A 12 52.84 41.58 -18.83
N GLY A 13 52.91 41.07 -17.59
CA GLY A 13 53.84 41.50 -16.55
C GLY A 13 53.11 42.43 -15.58
N GLY A 14 52.83 41.97 -14.32
CA GLY A 14 52.48 42.92 -13.27
C GLY A 14 51.63 42.34 -12.14
N GLN A 15 52.30 41.80 -11.12
CA GLN A 15 52.08 41.90 -9.67
C GLN A 15 50.65 41.64 -9.06
N THR A 16 50.59 40.53 -8.34
CA THR A 16 50.06 40.29 -6.98
C THR A 16 49.18 41.39 -6.34
N ALA A 17 47.95 41.04 -6.09
CA ALA A 17 47.23 41.43 -4.88
C ALA A 17 46.34 40.26 -4.46
N SER A 18 46.71 39.64 -3.36
CA SER A 18 45.86 38.72 -2.59
C SER A 18 44.72 39.52 -2.00
N THR A 19 43.49 39.21 -2.39
CA THR A 19 42.32 39.55 -1.63
C THR A 19 41.65 38.26 -1.21
N GLN A 20 41.79 37.98 0.13
CA GLN A 20 40.96 37.05 0.85
C GLN A 20 39.49 37.43 0.57
N ALA A 21 38.73 36.50 0.01
CA ALA A 21 37.28 36.57 0.07
C ALA A 21 36.89 36.05 1.47
N GLU A 22 36.54 36.95 2.36
CA GLU A 22 35.79 36.66 3.57
C GLU A 22 34.47 36.00 3.15
N SER A 23 34.24 34.79 3.62
CA SER A 23 32.92 34.16 3.62
C SER A 23 32.02 35.00 4.51
N ALA A 24 31.09 35.72 3.93
CA ALA A 24 29.97 36.28 4.67
C ALA A 24 29.13 35.09 5.18
N ALA A 25 29.26 34.80 6.46
CA ALA A 25 28.28 34.01 7.17
C ALA A 25 26.98 34.83 7.19
N GLU A 26 26.00 34.43 6.44
CA GLU A 26 24.63 34.89 6.62
C GLU A 26 24.19 34.44 8.02
N THR A 27 24.16 35.40 8.91
CA THR A 27 23.47 35.32 10.19
C THR A 27 21.99 35.12 9.90
N GLN A 28 21.49 33.91 10.16
CA GLN A 28 20.06 33.69 10.38
C GLN A 28 19.56 34.74 11.41
N PRO A 29 18.42 35.38 11.14
CA PRO A 29 17.81 36.22 12.17
C PRO A 29 17.44 35.30 13.33
N ALA A 30 17.89 35.65 14.50
CA ALA A 30 17.49 35.04 15.75
C ALA A 30 15.97 34.95 15.77
N GLY A 31 15.46 33.71 15.80
CA GLY A 31 14.05 33.44 16.05
C GLY A 31 13.72 34.12 17.39
N THR A 32 12.85 35.07 17.31
CA THR A 32 12.15 35.58 18.50
C THR A 32 11.53 34.33 19.15
N GLU A 33 11.81 34.14 20.43
CA GLU A 33 11.02 33.31 21.33
C GLU A 33 9.55 33.71 21.18
N ALA A 34 8.85 33.05 20.26
CA ALA A 34 7.41 33.02 20.22
C ALA A 34 7.00 32.09 21.35
N GLU A 35 6.53 32.73 22.35
CA GLU A 35 6.02 32.27 23.62
C GLU A 35 5.53 30.83 23.63
N SER A 36 6.09 30.07 24.55
CA SER A 36 5.67 28.74 24.99
C SER A 36 4.23 28.68 25.58
N ALA A 37 3.45 29.74 25.48
CA ALA A 37 2.05 29.81 25.92
C ALA A 37 1.05 29.25 24.89
N GLY A 38 1.48 28.98 23.65
CA GLY A 38 0.64 28.30 22.63
C GLY A 38 0.72 26.76 22.67
N ALA A 39 1.77 26.20 23.27
CA ALA A 39 1.99 24.76 23.32
C ALA A 39 1.19 24.07 24.46
N GLU A 40 0.83 24.77 25.53
CA GLU A 40 0.02 24.19 26.62
C GLU A 40 -1.49 24.16 26.34
N ALA A 41 -1.99 24.87 25.33
CA ALA A 41 -3.40 24.85 24.94
C ALA A 41 -3.71 23.88 23.79
N ALA A 42 -2.70 23.28 23.16
CA ALA A 42 -2.82 22.10 22.28
C ALA A 42 -2.93 20.80 23.11
N GLU A 43 -3.35 20.93 24.35
CA GLU A 43 -3.53 19.84 25.29
C GLU A 43 -4.51 18.81 24.76
N THR A 44 -4.04 17.60 24.65
CA THR A 44 -4.76 16.32 24.83
C THR A 44 -6.11 16.15 24.11
N GLY A 45 -6.85 17.20 23.80
CA GLY A 45 -8.16 17.15 23.16
C GLY A 45 -8.16 16.85 21.66
N ASN A 46 -7.04 17.08 20.97
CA ASN A 46 -6.94 16.93 19.50
C ASN A 46 -6.11 15.70 19.06
N ARG A 47 -5.60 14.90 19.98
CA ARG A 47 -4.87 13.67 19.64
C ARG A 47 -5.84 12.51 19.47
N VAL A 48 -5.64 11.71 18.42
CA VAL A 48 -6.38 10.44 18.25
C VAL A 48 -6.03 9.51 19.40
N THR A 49 -7.04 8.95 20.07
CA THR A 49 -6.91 8.09 21.23
C THR A 49 -7.94 6.96 21.20
N ASP A 50 -7.62 5.83 21.82
CA ASP A 50 -8.57 4.73 22.05
C ASP A 50 -9.57 5.01 23.19
N GLY A 51 -9.42 6.13 23.88
CA GLY A 51 -10.25 6.50 25.03
C GLY A 51 -9.76 5.94 26.37
N GLU A 52 -8.71 5.11 26.37
CA GLU A 52 -8.12 4.47 27.55
C GLU A 52 -6.76 5.09 27.93
N GLY A 53 -6.34 6.16 27.24
CA GLY A 53 -5.09 6.89 27.51
C GLY A 53 -3.96 6.59 26.53
N TRP A 54 -4.19 5.77 25.51
CA TRP A 54 -3.27 5.63 24.39
C TRP A 54 -3.47 6.78 23.39
N TYR A 55 -2.36 7.26 22.81
CA TYR A 55 -2.36 8.31 21.79
C TYR A 55 -1.57 7.85 20.58
N LEU A 56 -2.03 8.19 19.38
CA LEU A 56 -1.37 7.84 18.12
C LEU A 56 0.03 8.44 17.99
N TRP A 57 0.28 9.62 18.56
CA TRP A 57 1.61 10.23 18.62
C TRP A 57 1.91 10.80 20.02
N ASP A 58 3.19 10.83 20.36
CA ASP A 58 3.69 11.35 21.63
C ASP A 58 3.64 12.89 21.73
N GLU A 59 4.10 13.44 22.85
CA GLU A 59 4.18 14.88 23.10
C GLU A 59 5.15 15.62 22.15
N ASN A 60 6.09 14.90 21.54
CA ASN A 60 7.06 15.43 20.59
C ASN A 60 6.57 15.33 19.13
N GLY A 61 5.40 14.76 18.89
CA GLY A 61 4.83 14.54 17.56
C GLY A 61 5.33 13.27 16.86
N ASN A 62 6.02 12.35 17.55
CA ASN A 62 6.42 11.07 16.99
C ASN A 62 5.27 10.07 17.11
N LEU A 63 5.12 9.19 16.11
CA LEU A 63 4.16 8.10 16.19
C LEU A 63 4.48 7.17 17.36
N THR A 64 3.46 6.81 18.13
CA THR A 64 3.58 5.89 19.24
C THR A 64 3.87 4.48 18.72
N LEU A 65 4.91 3.84 19.23
CA LEU A 65 5.32 2.50 18.78
C LEU A 65 4.53 1.38 19.47
N GLU A 66 4.23 1.55 20.75
CA GLU A 66 3.59 0.55 21.60
C GLU A 66 2.07 0.78 21.72
N GLY A 67 1.35 -0.26 22.20
CA GLY A 67 -0.09 -0.17 22.46
C GLY A 67 -0.97 -0.12 21.20
N ARG A 68 -0.42 -0.47 20.02
CA ARG A 68 -1.16 -0.46 18.75
C ARG A 68 -2.01 -1.70 18.55
N GLY A 69 -1.63 -2.81 19.17
CA GLY A 69 -2.38 -4.04 19.16
C GLY A 69 -3.66 -3.98 19.99
N ALA A 70 -4.50 -4.99 19.87
CA ALA A 70 -5.69 -5.22 20.67
C ALA A 70 -5.95 -6.70 20.86
N GLU A 71 -6.65 -7.05 21.94
CA GLU A 71 -7.19 -8.39 22.16
C GLU A 71 -8.72 -8.33 22.04
N GLY A 72 -9.32 -9.40 21.53
CA GLY A 72 -10.77 -9.56 21.47
C GLY A 72 -11.17 -11.01 21.64
N LYS A 73 -12.33 -11.25 22.23
CA LYS A 73 -12.90 -12.61 22.32
C LYS A 73 -14.00 -12.86 21.31
N THR A 74 -14.58 -11.80 20.79
CA THR A 74 -15.65 -11.87 19.79
C THR A 74 -15.15 -11.48 18.41
N ALA A 75 -14.43 -10.38 18.30
CA ALA A 75 -13.87 -9.94 17.03
C ALA A 75 -12.73 -8.94 17.21
N VAL A 76 -11.87 -8.82 16.18
CA VAL A 76 -10.80 -7.83 16.08
C VAL A 76 -10.78 -7.22 14.67
N VAL A 77 -10.58 -5.91 14.63
CA VAL A 77 -10.34 -5.12 13.42
C VAL A 77 -8.97 -4.47 13.53
N SER A 78 -8.11 -4.64 12.53
CA SER A 78 -6.84 -3.94 12.42
C SER A 78 -6.76 -3.20 11.09
N SER A 79 -6.53 -1.89 11.12
CA SER A 79 -6.46 -1.06 9.91
C SER A 79 -5.44 0.07 10.04
N GLY A 80 -5.16 0.76 8.92
CA GLY A 80 -4.24 1.89 8.83
C GLY A 80 -4.65 3.13 9.63
N LYS A 81 -5.88 3.19 10.15
CA LYS A 81 -6.42 4.33 10.92
C LYS A 81 -7.30 3.87 12.08
N TYR A 82 -7.14 4.55 13.22
CA TYR A 82 -8.00 4.31 14.40
C TYR A 82 -9.50 4.45 14.08
N GLU A 83 -9.87 5.52 13.38
CA GLU A 83 -11.26 5.81 13.02
C GLU A 83 -11.87 4.72 12.14
N ALA A 84 -11.07 4.14 11.24
CA ALA A 84 -11.53 3.07 10.37
C ALA A 84 -11.68 1.74 11.13
N SER A 85 -10.73 1.40 12.01
CA SER A 85 -10.88 0.23 12.90
C SER A 85 -12.10 0.38 13.79
N LYS A 86 -12.37 1.59 14.28
CA LYS A 86 -13.56 1.89 15.08
C LYS A 86 -14.86 1.73 14.27
N ALA A 87 -14.89 2.18 13.02
CA ALA A 87 -16.06 2.00 12.15
C ALA A 87 -16.39 0.51 11.95
N GLY A 88 -15.38 -0.33 11.68
CA GLY A 88 -15.56 -1.78 11.59
C GLY A 88 -16.02 -2.41 12.91
N LEU A 89 -15.43 -1.99 14.04
CA LEU A 89 -15.81 -2.49 15.36
C LEU A 89 -17.27 -2.14 15.72
N GLU A 90 -17.74 -0.94 15.40
CA GLU A 90 -19.12 -0.50 15.62
C GLU A 90 -20.11 -1.38 14.82
N VAL A 91 -19.78 -1.75 13.58
CA VAL A 91 -20.59 -2.65 12.76
C VAL A 91 -20.63 -4.07 13.34
N LEU A 92 -19.50 -4.62 13.80
CA LEU A 92 -19.46 -5.93 14.49
C LEU A 92 -20.32 -5.91 15.76
N GLN A 93 -20.21 -4.87 16.57
CA GLN A 93 -21.02 -4.70 17.79
C GLN A 93 -22.52 -4.53 17.50
N ALA A 94 -22.88 -4.04 16.30
CA ALA A 94 -24.26 -3.98 15.84
C ALA A 94 -24.81 -5.33 15.32
N GLY A 95 -23.98 -6.37 15.28
CA GLY A 95 -24.35 -7.72 14.86
C GLY A 95 -23.93 -8.08 13.43
N GLY A 96 -23.14 -7.23 12.76
CA GLY A 96 -22.48 -7.54 11.48
C GLY A 96 -21.40 -8.62 11.65
N ASN A 97 -21.05 -9.29 10.57
CA ASN A 97 -19.92 -10.23 10.52
C ASN A 97 -18.62 -9.55 10.08
N ALA A 98 -17.53 -10.31 9.92
CA ALA A 98 -16.24 -9.79 9.48
C ALA A 98 -16.29 -9.10 8.11
N VAL A 99 -17.17 -9.53 7.19
CA VAL A 99 -17.34 -8.91 5.86
C VAL A 99 -18.04 -7.56 5.96
N ASP A 100 -19.14 -7.47 6.73
CA ASP A 100 -19.83 -6.19 6.96
C ASP A 100 -18.89 -5.15 7.57
N ALA A 101 -18.09 -5.56 8.54
CA ALA A 101 -17.07 -4.71 9.15
C ALA A 101 -15.99 -4.30 8.15
N ALA A 102 -15.51 -5.21 7.31
CA ALA A 102 -14.53 -4.91 6.28
C ALA A 102 -15.04 -3.87 5.28
N VAL A 103 -16.32 -3.91 4.91
CA VAL A 103 -16.96 -2.90 4.06
C VAL A 103 -16.96 -1.53 4.74
N ALA A 104 -17.32 -1.47 6.03
CA ALA A 104 -17.30 -0.21 6.78
C ALA A 104 -15.88 0.37 6.93
N VAL A 105 -14.87 -0.48 7.19
CA VAL A 105 -13.45 -0.09 7.23
C VAL A 105 -13.00 0.48 5.90
N SER A 106 -13.37 -0.17 4.77
CA SER A 106 -13.00 0.28 3.43
C SER A 106 -13.48 1.70 3.14
N PHE A 107 -14.76 2.00 3.39
CA PHE A 107 -15.30 3.35 3.22
C PHE A 107 -14.67 4.36 4.19
N ALA A 108 -14.43 3.97 5.45
CA ALA A 108 -13.83 4.84 6.44
C ALA A 108 -12.37 5.19 6.11
N LEU A 109 -11.59 4.24 5.58
CA LEU A 109 -10.24 4.51 5.07
C LEU A 109 -10.27 5.45 3.86
N GLY A 110 -11.24 5.33 2.97
CA GLY A 110 -11.44 6.26 1.87
C GLY A 110 -11.70 7.71 2.32
N VAL A 111 -12.17 7.92 3.55
CA VAL A 111 -12.30 9.24 4.18
C VAL A 111 -11.04 9.66 4.91
N THR A 112 -10.45 8.77 5.74
CA THR A 112 -9.41 9.10 6.72
C THR A 112 -7.99 8.88 6.20
N GLU A 113 -7.83 8.12 5.11
CA GLU A 113 -6.56 7.85 4.42
C GLU A 113 -6.68 8.11 2.90
N PRO A 114 -7.18 9.30 2.48
CA PRO A 114 -7.45 9.62 1.08
C PRO A 114 -6.18 9.72 0.22
N ASN A 115 -5.02 9.82 0.88
CA ASN A 115 -3.70 9.76 0.26
C ASN A 115 -3.36 8.38 -0.30
N SER A 116 -3.96 7.31 0.23
CA SER A 116 -3.60 5.92 -0.09
C SER A 116 -4.75 5.11 -0.67
N SER A 117 -6.02 5.47 -0.40
CA SER A 117 -7.20 4.70 -0.84
C SER A 117 -8.47 5.53 -0.96
N GLY A 118 -9.55 4.94 -1.47
CA GLY A 118 -10.86 5.57 -1.52
C GLY A 118 -11.77 5.04 -2.61
N ILE A 119 -12.96 5.62 -2.68
CA ILE A 119 -14.01 5.19 -3.63
C ILE A 119 -13.65 5.41 -5.11
N GLY A 120 -12.67 6.26 -5.41
CA GLY A 120 -12.13 6.46 -6.75
C GLY A 120 -11.01 5.51 -7.13
N GLY A 121 -10.74 4.49 -6.31
CA GLY A 121 -9.74 3.45 -6.47
C GLY A 121 -10.31 2.05 -6.61
N GLY A 122 -9.49 1.05 -6.28
CA GLY A 122 -9.86 -0.36 -6.33
C GLY A 122 -9.03 -1.21 -5.38
N GLY A 123 -9.03 -2.52 -5.60
CA GLY A 123 -8.29 -3.42 -4.74
C GLY A 123 -8.69 -4.89 -4.84
N PHE A 124 -8.30 -5.63 -3.81
CA PHE A 124 -8.52 -7.05 -3.65
C PHE A 124 -8.98 -7.40 -2.24
N MET A 125 -9.88 -8.37 -2.14
CA MET A 125 -10.35 -8.93 -0.87
C MET A 125 -10.25 -10.46 -0.92
N THR A 126 -9.60 -11.05 0.08
CA THR A 126 -9.61 -12.49 0.35
C THR A 126 -10.53 -12.75 1.54
N ILE A 127 -11.47 -13.66 1.38
CA ILE A 127 -12.45 -14.04 2.42
C ILE A 127 -12.26 -15.53 2.71
N HIS A 128 -12.20 -15.88 3.99
CA HIS A 128 -12.41 -17.22 4.50
C HIS A 128 -13.63 -17.20 5.40
N SER A 129 -14.66 -17.93 5.04
CA SER A 129 -15.90 -18.01 5.79
C SER A 129 -15.84 -19.12 6.84
N ALA A 130 -16.59 -18.98 7.92
CA ALA A 130 -16.68 -19.97 9.00
C ALA A 130 -17.12 -21.39 8.54
N ASP A 131 -17.78 -21.49 7.39
CA ASP A 131 -18.16 -22.76 6.74
C ASP A 131 -17.06 -23.37 5.87
N GLY A 132 -15.90 -22.70 5.76
CA GLY A 132 -14.71 -23.16 5.06
C GLY A 132 -14.62 -22.76 3.58
N GLU A 133 -15.47 -21.85 3.11
CA GLU A 133 -15.35 -21.30 1.75
C GLU A 133 -14.21 -20.28 1.69
N ASP A 134 -13.32 -20.42 0.69
CA ASP A 134 -12.25 -19.47 0.38
C ASP A 134 -12.60 -18.72 -0.91
N VAL A 135 -12.70 -17.40 -0.87
CA VAL A 135 -13.10 -16.57 -2.01
C VAL A 135 -12.14 -15.40 -2.19
N PHE A 136 -11.88 -15.06 -3.44
CA PHE A 136 -11.14 -13.85 -3.82
C PHE A 136 -12.01 -12.92 -4.66
N VAL A 137 -12.19 -11.70 -4.18
CA VAL A 137 -12.96 -10.65 -4.85
C VAL A 137 -11.99 -9.64 -5.45
N ASN A 138 -11.93 -9.61 -6.78
CA ASN A 138 -11.12 -8.66 -7.53
C ASN A 138 -11.98 -7.47 -7.96
N PHE A 139 -11.76 -6.34 -7.33
CA PHE A 139 -12.35 -5.04 -7.66
C PHE A 139 -11.27 -4.01 -8.05
N ARG A 140 -10.15 -4.51 -8.63
CA ARG A 140 -9.08 -3.66 -9.13
C ARG A 140 -9.55 -2.84 -10.32
N GLU A 141 -8.92 -1.72 -10.50
CA GLU A 141 -9.14 -0.81 -11.61
C GLU A 141 -8.84 -1.48 -12.96
N LYS A 142 -9.53 -1.03 -13.99
CA LYS A 142 -9.34 -1.51 -15.37
C LYS A 142 -8.95 -0.35 -16.29
N ALA A 143 -8.13 -0.62 -17.29
CA ALA A 143 -7.89 0.33 -18.36
C ALA A 143 -9.19 0.70 -19.07
N PRO A 144 -9.44 1.98 -19.41
CA PRO A 144 -10.56 2.37 -20.27
C PRO A 144 -10.55 1.56 -21.58
N ALA A 145 -11.71 1.26 -22.14
CA ALA A 145 -11.82 0.48 -23.38
C ALA A 145 -11.04 1.10 -24.56
N ALA A 146 -10.87 2.42 -24.56
CA ALA A 146 -10.11 3.16 -25.57
C ALA A 146 -8.60 3.20 -25.33
N ALA A 147 -8.08 2.59 -24.26
CA ALA A 147 -6.65 2.60 -23.96
C ALA A 147 -5.87 1.73 -24.96
N THR A 148 -4.71 2.23 -25.38
CA THR A 148 -3.82 1.57 -26.35
C THR A 148 -2.38 1.61 -25.87
N PRO A 149 -1.50 0.69 -26.33
CA PRO A 149 -0.10 0.64 -25.91
C PRO A 149 0.70 1.93 -26.21
N ASP A 150 0.23 2.75 -27.14
CA ASP A 150 0.86 4.01 -27.58
C ASP A 150 0.16 5.27 -27.03
N MET A 151 -0.71 5.13 -26.03
CA MET A 151 -1.44 6.28 -25.46
C MET A 151 -0.53 7.29 -24.75
N TRP A 152 0.63 6.87 -24.27
CA TRP A 152 1.64 7.77 -23.69
C TRP A 152 2.69 8.16 -24.72
N GLN A 153 3.17 9.39 -24.60
CA GLN A 153 4.31 9.87 -25.39
C GLN A 153 5.61 9.44 -24.70
N LEU A 154 6.50 8.81 -25.46
CA LEU A 154 7.80 8.36 -24.96
C LEU A 154 8.93 9.26 -25.49
N ASP A 155 9.99 9.41 -24.68
CA ASP A 155 11.26 9.99 -25.12
C ASP A 155 12.11 8.97 -25.92
N ALA A 156 13.33 9.36 -26.29
CA ALA A 156 14.22 8.50 -27.08
C ALA A 156 14.74 7.29 -26.29
N GLU A 157 14.70 7.36 -24.99
CA GLU A 157 15.09 6.31 -24.03
C GLU A 157 13.92 5.40 -23.65
N GLY A 158 12.69 5.71 -24.10
CA GLY A 158 11.47 4.93 -23.83
C GLY A 158 10.72 5.33 -22.55
N ASN A 159 11.09 6.44 -21.90
CA ASN A 159 10.39 6.93 -20.71
C ASN A 159 9.17 7.77 -21.09
N VAL A 160 8.13 7.74 -20.27
CA VAL A 160 6.91 8.52 -20.49
C VAL A 160 7.16 10.00 -20.24
N ILE A 161 6.91 10.85 -21.27
CA ILE A 161 7.13 12.28 -21.18
C ILE A 161 6.05 12.96 -20.32
N GLY A 162 6.47 13.92 -19.47
CA GLY A 162 5.58 14.85 -18.79
C GLY A 162 4.72 14.22 -17.69
N ASN A 163 5.17 13.11 -17.11
CA ASN A 163 4.51 12.41 -16.00
C ASN A 163 3.06 11.94 -16.29
N GLN A 164 2.71 11.76 -17.58
CA GLN A 164 1.37 11.37 -18.04
C GLN A 164 0.91 10.03 -17.51
N LYS A 165 1.86 9.20 -17.07
CA LYS A 165 1.64 7.87 -16.48
C LYS A 165 1.07 7.98 -15.06
N ALA A 166 1.54 8.96 -14.28
CA ALA A 166 1.24 9.09 -12.84
C ALA A 166 0.24 10.22 -12.50
N ILE A 167 0.10 11.25 -13.32
CA ILE A 167 -0.72 12.43 -13.01
C ILE A 167 -1.66 12.79 -14.17
N GLY A 168 -2.89 13.17 -13.84
CA GLY A 168 -3.91 13.61 -14.79
C GLY A 168 -4.74 12.46 -15.37
N GLY A 169 -5.60 12.77 -16.36
CA GLY A 169 -6.64 11.85 -16.83
C GLY A 169 -6.12 10.56 -17.49
N LYS A 170 -4.92 10.60 -18.10
CA LYS A 170 -4.33 9.41 -18.75
C LYS A 170 -3.82 8.37 -17.76
N SER A 171 -3.64 8.74 -16.50
CA SER A 171 -3.22 7.82 -15.44
C SER A 171 -4.39 7.10 -14.76
N VAL A 172 -5.63 7.51 -15.01
CA VAL A 172 -6.80 6.99 -14.28
C VAL A 172 -7.29 5.69 -14.89
N GLY A 173 -7.40 4.65 -14.07
CA GLY A 173 -8.14 3.42 -14.35
C GLY A 173 -9.60 3.52 -13.90
N ILE A 174 -10.50 2.72 -14.49
CA ILE A 174 -11.90 2.64 -14.10
C ILE A 174 -11.98 2.12 -12.65
N PRO A 175 -12.51 2.90 -11.70
CA PRO A 175 -12.51 2.54 -10.29
C PRO A 175 -13.43 1.34 -9.99
N GLY A 176 -13.04 0.51 -9.04
CA GLY A 176 -13.77 -0.70 -8.68
C GLY A 176 -14.25 -0.78 -7.23
N ASN A 177 -13.73 0.09 -6.35
CA ASN A 177 -13.94 -0.02 -4.91
C ASN A 177 -15.42 -0.14 -4.50
N VAL A 178 -16.30 0.77 -4.96
CA VAL A 178 -17.72 0.78 -4.56
C VAL A 178 -18.45 -0.49 -4.99
N LYS A 179 -18.20 -0.98 -6.22
CA LYS A 179 -18.79 -2.25 -6.71
C LYS A 179 -18.25 -3.45 -5.93
N GLY A 180 -16.95 -3.43 -5.56
CA GLY A 180 -16.35 -4.48 -4.76
C GLY A 180 -16.97 -4.59 -3.38
N MET A 181 -17.18 -3.44 -2.72
CA MET A 181 -17.78 -3.39 -1.39
C MET A 181 -19.27 -3.80 -1.42
N GLU A 182 -20.04 -3.31 -2.39
CA GLU A 182 -21.45 -3.73 -2.57
C GLU A 182 -21.56 -5.23 -2.80
N TYR A 183 -20.72 -5.78 -3.70
CA TYR A 183 -20.70 -7.20 -3.98
C TYR A 183 -20.39 -8.05 -2.74
N ALA A 184 -19.35 -7.67 -1.99
CA ALA A 184 -18.96 -8.39 -0.78
C ALA A 184 -20.07 -8.33 0.28
N PHE A 185 -20.66 -7.16 0.51
CA PHE A 185 -21.78 -6.96 1.43
C PHE A 185 -23.00 -7.82 1.07
N GLU A 186 -23.42 -7.81 -0.20
CA GLU A 186 -24.61 -8.55 -0.66
C GLU A 186 -24.45 -10.06 -0.63
N LYS A 187 -23.21 -10.58 -0.85
CA LYS A 187 -22.97 -12.01 -0.99
C LYS A 187 -22.48 -12.68 0.28
N TYR A 188 -21.69 -11.99 1.08
CA TYR A 188 -20.99 -12.55 2.23
C TYR A 188 -21.28 -11.81 3.54
N GLY A 189 -22.03 -10.72 3.50
CA GLY A 189 -22.50 -10.01 4.69
C GLY A 189 -23.45 -10.86 5.53
N SER A 190 -23.57 -10.52 6.80
CA SER A 190 -24.41 -11.25 7.79
C SER A 190 -25.91 -11.16 7.52
N GLY A 191 -26.36 -10.10 6.81
CA GLY A 191 -27.77 -9.75 6.67
C GLY A 191 -28.41 -9.15 7.95
N ASN A 192 -27.61 -8.93 9.01
CA ASN A 192 -28.08 -8.35 10.28
C ASN A 192 -27.96 -6.80 10.31
N VAL A 193 -27.13 -6.23 9.45
CA VAL A 193 -26.92 -4.79 9.29
C VAL A 193 -27.30 -4.39 7.87
N THR A 194 -27.64 -3.13 7.66
CA THR A 194 -28.02 -2.60 6.35
C THR A 194 -26.83 -1.96 5.62
N TRP A 195 -26.96 -1.73 4.32
CA TRP A 195 -25.97 -0.98 3.52
C TRP A 195 -25.77 0.43 4.07
N GLU A 196 -26.84 1.08 4.56
CA GLU A 196 -26.75 2.37 5.24
C GLU A 196 -25.92 2.28 6.52
N ASP A 197 -26.11 1.24 7.35
CA ASP A 197 -25.38 1.07 8.61
C ASP A 197 -23.85 0.96 8.39
N VAL A 198 -23.40 0.27 7.34
CA VAL A 198 -21.96 0.10 7.06
C VAL A 198 -21.32 1.36 6.46
N ILE A 199 -22.09 2.25 5.83
CA ILE A 199 -21.59 3.51 5.26
C ILE A 199 -21.70 4.68 6.26
N ALA A 200 -22.68 4.65 7.16
CA ALA A 200 -22.97 5.75 8.09
C ALA A 200 -21.75 6.27 8.88
N PRO A 201 -20.84 5.40 9.42
CA PRO A 201 -19.64 5.89 10.09
C PRO A 201 -18.76 6.77 9.19
N SER A 202 -18.62 6.41 7.91
CA SER A 202 -17.82 7.14 6.93
C SER A 202 -18.46 8.48 6.55
N VAL A 203 -19.79 8.53 6.40
CA VAL A 203 -20.52 9.79 6.20
C VAL A 203 -20.27 10.73 7.37
N LYS A 204 -20.39 10.22 8.60
CA LYS A 204 -20.15 10.99 9.82
C LYS A 204 -18.72 11.53 9.88
N LEU A 205 -17.71 10.69 9.60
CA LEU A 205 -16.31 11.10 9.56
C LEU A 205 -16.05 12.21 8.54
N ALA A 206 -16.67 12.14 7.36
CA ALA A 206 -16.54 13.17 6.33
C ALA A 206 -17.23 14.49 6.71
N GLU A 207 -18.39 14.45 7.39
CA GLU A 207 -19.14 15.63 7.85
C GLU A 207 -18.55 16.28 9.10
N GLU A 208 -18.30 15.49 10.14
CA GLU A 208 -17.83 15.99 11.44
C GLU A 208 -16.32 16.24 11.43
N GLY A 209 -15.59 15.47 10.59
CA GLY A 209 -14.14 15.56 10.41
C GLY A 209 -13.37 14.61 11.33
N TYR A 210 -12.09 14.55 11.06
CA TYR A 210 -11.09 13.76 11.80
C TYR A 210 -9.81 14.56 11.94
N ILE A 211 -8.92 14.12 12.84
CA ILE A 211 -7.70 14.87 13.17
C ILE A 211 -6.62 14.61 12.13
N VAL A 212 -5.98 15.68 11.65
CA VAL A 212 -4.81 15.60 10.77
C VAL A 212 -3.62 15.08 11.58
N THR A 213 -3.17 13.88 11.22
CA THR A 213 -2.02 13.22 11.82
C THR A 213 -0.72 13.72 11.21
N PRO A 214 0.46 13.50 11.85
CA PRO A 214 1.75 13.81 11.24
C PRO A 214 1.94 13.14 9.86
N THR A 215 1.48 11.89 9.70
CA THR A 215 1.54 11.17 8.42
C THR A 215 0.75 11.90 7.34
N LEU A 216 -0.53 12.18 7.59
CA LEU A 216 -1.40 12.86 6.63
C LEU A 216 -0.90 14.28 6.30
N TYR A 217 -0.39 15.01 7.31
CA TYR A 217 0.21 16.33 7.11
C TYR A 217 1.39 16.28 6.13
N ASN A 218 2.32 15.33 6.34
CA ASN A 218 3.49 15.18 5.47
C ASN A 218 3.09 14.83 4.04
N ASP A 219 2.08 13.99 3.87
CA ASP A 219 1.57 13.59 2.56
C ASP A 219 0.86 14.75 1.84
N MET A 220 0.07 15.56 2.55
CA MET A 220 -0.51 16.80 2.03
C MET A 220 0.58 17.82 1.67
N PHE A 221 1.59 17.98 2.53
CA PHE A 221 2.70 18.90 2.30
C PHE A 221 3.50 18.50 1.05
N GLY A 222 3.81 17.21 0.90
CA GLY A 222 4.48 16.68 -0.30
C GLY A 222 3.65 16.80 -1.59
N SER A 223 2.33 16.96 -1.47
CA SER A 223 1.41 17.13 -2.60
C SER A 223 0.98 18.59 -2.86
N TYR A 224 1.54 19.56 -2.13
CA TYR A 224 1.10 20.96 -2.17
C TYR A 224 1.15 21.58 -3.58
N ASP A 225 2.22 21.36 -4.33
CA ASP A 225 2.35 21.88 -5.70
C ASP A 225 1.25 21.34 -6.62
N ALA A 226 0.86 20.07 -6.44
CA ALA A 226 -0.26 19.49 -7.18
C ALA A 226 -1.60 20.12 -6.76
N MET A 227 -1.82 20.39 -5.47
CA MET A 227 -3.02 21.06 -4.98
C MET A 227 -3.17 22.46 -5.55
N VAL A 228 -2.07 23.17 -5.76
CA VAL A 228 -2.08 24.51 -6.41
C VAL A 228 -2.35 24.41 -7.92
N ASN A 229 -1.83 23.37 -8.58
CA ASN A 229 -1.94 23.21 -10.03
C ASN A 229 -3.27 22.57 -10.49
N TYR A 230 -3.93 21.80 -9.64
CA TYR A 230 -5.22 21.16 -9.88
C TYR A 230 -6.28 21.75 -8.95
N PRO A 231 -7.04 22.77 -9.38
CA PRO A 231 -7.92 23.54 -8.48
C PRO A 231 -8.95 22.70 -7.73
N GLU A 232 -9.51 21.68 -8.36
CA GLU A 232 -10.49 20.79 -7.71
C GLU A 232 -9.85 19.98 -6.57
N PHE A 233 -8.57 19.63 -6.69
CA PHE A 233 -7.80 18.97 -5.65
C PHE A 233 -7.48 19.96 -4.50
N GLY A 234 -7.03 21.15 -4.85
CA GLY A 234 -6.76 22.22 -3.87
C GLY A 234 -8.00 22.66 -3.09
N ASN A 235 -9.18 22.74 -3.75
CA ASN A 235 -10.44 23.09 -3.09
C ASN A 235 -10.84 22.13 -1.96
N VAL A 236 -10.41 20.87 -2.03
CA VAL A 236 -10.69 19.86 -0.99
C VAL A 236 -9.62 19.87 0.10
N TYR A 237 -8.32 19.90 -0.26
CA TYR A 237 -7.23 19.62 0.68
C TYR A 237 -6.44 20.85 1.17
N LEU A 238 -6.74 22.04 0.66
CA LEU A 238 -6.21 23.29 1.21
C LEU A 238 -7.27 23.97 2.08
N ASN A 239 -6.83 24.65 3.13
CA ASN A 239 -7.70 25.47 3.97
C ASN A 239 -8.11 26.78 3.27
N ALA A 240 -8.92 27.60 3.92
CA ALA A 240 -9.44 28.85 3.35
C ALA A 240 -8.35 29.88 2.98
N ASP A 241 -7.16 29.76 3.54
CA ASP A 241 -6.00 30.60 3.26
C ASP A 241 -5.12 30.04 2.12
N GLY A 242 -5.51 28.90 1.54
CA GLY A 242 -4.76 28.21 0.47
C GLY A 242 -3.52 27.47 0.99
N LEU A 243 -3.50 27.10 2.26
CA LEU A 243 -2.41 26.40 2.92
C LEU A 243 -2.83 24.99 3.36
N ASN A 244 -1.85 24.10 3.60
CA ASN A 244 -2.12 22.79 4.18
C ASN A 244 -2.69 22.91 5.60
N TYR A 245 -3.64 22.04 5.94
CA TYR A 245 -4.06 21.83 7.33
C TYR A 245 -2.87 21.41 8.18
N GLN A 246 -2.81 21.85 9.44
CA GLN A 246 -1.75 21.52 10.37
C GLN A 246 -2.05 20.26 11.18
N VAL A 247 -1.01 19.61 11.70
CA VAL A 247 -1.16 18.48 12.63
C VAL A 247 -2.04 18.90 13.82
N GLY A 248 -3.04 18.07 14.15
CA GLY A 248 -4.00 18.35 15.22
C GLY A 248 -5.22 19.17 14.79
N GLU A 249 -5.23 19.76 13.61
CA GLU A 249 -6.44 20.39 13.07
C GLU A 249 -7.48 19.34 12.62
N THR A 250 -8.74 19.73 12.64
CA THR A 250 -9.83 18.89 12.12
C THR A 250 -10.01 19.11 10.63
N PHE A 251 -9.81 18.06 9.85
CA PHE A 251 -10.10 18.03 8.42
C PHE A 251 -11.52 17.52 8.17
N LYS A 252 -12.25 18.18 7.26
CA LYS A 252 -13.62 17.81 6.86
C LYS A 252 -13.74 17.77 5.34
N ASN A 253 -14.57 16.85 4.85
CA ASN A 253 -14.84 16.73 3.41
C ASN A 253 -16.35 16.62 3.15
N PRO A 254 -17.09 17.73 3.20
CA PRO A 254 -18.54 17.72 3.06
C PRO A 254 -19.01 17.27 1.66
N ASP A 255 -18.19 17.40 0.63
CA ASP A 255 -18.54 16.93 -0.71
C ASP A 255 -18.42 15.40 -0.80
N LEU A 256 -17.40 14.80 -0.16
CA LEU A 256 -17.32 13.34 -0.01
C LEU A 256 -18.49 12.80 0.83
N ALA A 257 -18.89 13.49 1.90
CA ALA A 257 -20.05 13.09 2.70
C ALA A 257 -21.32 13.00 1.85
N LYS A 258 -21.58 13.98 0.98
CA LYS A 258 -22.73 13.95 0.03
C LYS A 258 -22.63 12.78 -0.95
N THR A 259 -21.42 12.50 -1.44
CA THR A 259 -21.16 11.38 -2.35
C THR A 259 -21.43 10.04 -1.67
N LEU A 260 -20.88 9.83 -0.46
CA LEU A 260 -21.12 8.62 0.34
C LEU A 260 -22.60 8.46 0.68
N LYS A 261 -23.31 9.56 0.99
CA LYS A 261 -24.75 9.50 1.22
C LYS A 261 -25.51 9.09 -0.03
N ALA A 262 -25.15 9.59 -1.21
CA ALA A 262 -25.77 9.17 -2.46
C ALA A 262 -25.53 7.67 -2.75
N ILE A 263 -24.33 7.14 -2.41
CA ILE A 263 -24.03 5.72 -2.52
C ILE A 263 -24.82 4.91 -1.47
N SER A 264 -24.96 5.41 -0.26
CA SER A 264 -25.78 4.79 0.80
C SER A 264 -27.25 4.68 0.38
N ASP A 265 -27.82 5.75 -0.21
CA ASP A 265 -29.22 5.82 -0.62
C ASP A 265 -29.53 5.03 -1.91
N GLY A 266 -28.56 4.91 -2.85
CA GLY A 266 -28.78 4.39 -4.21
C GLY A 266 -27.91 3.21 -4.62
N GLY A 267 -27.12 2.65 -3.70
CA GLY A 267 -26.17 1.57 -4.00
C GLY A 267 -25.02 2.02 -4.90
N ALA A 268 -24.26 1.05 -5.41
CA ALA A 268 -23.16 1.32 -6.33
C ALA A 268 -23.62 1.98 -7.64
N ASP A 269 -24.86 1.75 -8.07
CA ASP A 269 -25.40 2.37 -9.29
C ASP A 269 -25.39 3.89 -9.22
N ALA A 270 -25.54 4.50 -8.02
CA ALA A 270 -25.43 5.94 -7.84
C ALA A 270 -24.02 6.47 -8.19
N PHE A 271 -23.00 5.65 -8.03
CA PHE A 271 -21.59 6.01 -8.36
C PHE A 271 -21.25 5.77 -9.83
N TYR A 272 -21.70 4.64 -10.41
CA TYR A 272 -21.31 4.22 -11.76
C TYR A 272 -22.24 4.72 -12.87
N THR A 273 -23.36 5.32 -12.48
CA THR A 273 -24.34 5.89 -13.44
C THR A 273 -24.73 7.30 -13.02
N GLY A 274 -25.47 8.01 -13.85
CA GLY A 274 -26.02 9.33 -13.50
C GLY A 274 -24.99 10.43 -13.33
N ALA A 275 -25.18 11.30 -12.34
CA ALA A 275 -24.44 12.56 -12.21
C ALA A 275 -22.99 12.39 -11.72
N ILE A 276 -22.74 11.45 -10.81
CA ILE A 276 -21.38 11.17 -10.28
C ILE A 276 -20.52 10.62 -11.43
N ALA A 277 -21.02 9.60 -12.14
CA ALA A 277 -20.34 9.00 -13.29
C ALA A 277 -20.06 10.04 -14.40
N GLN A 278 -21.05 10.85 -14.75
CA GLN A 278 -20.87 11.89 -15.76
C GLN A 278 -19.77 12.88 -15.34
N LYS A 279 -19.73 13.27 -14.06
CA LYS A 279 -18.69 14.19 -13.57
C LYS A 279 -17.30 13.56 -13.56
N MET A 280 -17.19 12.25 -13.26
CA MET A 280 -15.92 11.51 -13.42
C MET A 280 -15.44 11.54 -14.87
N VAL A 281 -16.31 11.20 -15.82
CA VAL A 281 -16.02 11.25 -17.26
C VAL A 281 -15.54 12.64 -17.68
N ASP A 282 -16.30 13.68 -17.30
CA ASP A 282 -15.96 15.06 -17.64
C ASP A 282 -14.61 15.47 -17.07
N THR A 283 -14.31 15.10 -15.82
CA THR A 283 -13.07 15.44 -15.13
C THR A 283 -11.88 14.70 -15.74
N VAL A 284 -11.97 13.38 -15.92
CA VAL A 284 -10.89 12.58 -16.50
C VAL A 284 -10.56 13.07 -17.90
N ASN A 285 -11.57 13.35 -18.74
CA ASN A 285 -11.37 13.82 -20.11
C ASN A 285 -10.89 15.27 -20.18
N LYS A 286 -11.30 16.14 -19.23
CA LYS A 286 -10.73 17.49 -19.08
C LYS A 286 -9.21 17.46 -18.93
N TYR A 287 -8.68 16.48 -18.22
CA TYR A 287 -7.26 16.28 -17.96
C TYR A 287 -6.59 15.27 -18.92
N GLY A 288 -7.20 15.02 -20.09
CA GLY A 288 -6.61 14.28 -21.21
C GLY A 288 -6.82 12.76 -21.16
N GLY A 289 -7.70 12.26 -20.31
CA GLY A 289 -8.04 10.84 -20.23
C GLY A 289 -9.03 10.35 -21.28
N LEU A 290 -9.51 9.11 -21.15
CA LEU A 290 -10.24 8.37 -22.18
C LEU A 290 -11.56 7.77 -21.67
N PHE A 291 -12.12 8.24 -20.55
CA PHE A 291 -13.32 7.67 -19.96
C PHE A 291 -14.56 7.90 -20.80
N THR A 292 -15.43 6.90 -20.85
CA THR A 292 -16.80 6.99 -21.34
C THR A 292 -17.78 6.58 -20.25
N MET A 293 -19.05 6.94 -20.40
CA MET A 293 -20.11 6.47 -19.48
C MET A 293 -20.25 4.95 -19.54
N ASP A 294 -20.01 4.34 -20.69
CA ASP A 294 -20.08 2.87 -20.86
C ASP A 294 -18.94 2.17 -20.10
N ASP A 295 -17.74 2.76 -20.00
CA ASP A 295 -16.65 2.21 -19.19
C ASP A 295 -17.05 2.05 -17.73
N LEU A 296 -17.72 3.07 -17.16
CA LEU A 296 -18.20 3.05 -15.78
C LEU A 296 -19.38 2.10 -15.61
N ALA A 297 -20.41 2.22 -16.46
CA ALA A 297 -21.64 1.43 -16.35
C ALA A 297 -21.41 -0.08 -16.52
N ASN A 298 -20.39 -0.48 -17.31
CA ASN A 298 -20.04 -1.87 -17.57
C ASN A 298 -18.92 -2.40 -16.66
N TYR A 299 -18.53 -1.65 -15.61
CA TYR A 299 -17.55 -2.18 -14.66
C TYR A 299 -18.16 -3.33 -13.86
N GLU A 300 -17.48 -4.47 -13.86
CA GLU A 300 -17.88 -5.68 -13.12
C GLU A 300 -16.72 -6.18 -12.24
N VAL A 301 -17.07 -6.60 -11.03
CA VAL A 301 -16.19 -7.32 -10.10
C VAL A 301 -15.92 -8.72 -10.64
N LYS A 302 -14.69 -9.20 -10.51
CA LYS A 302 -14.32 -10.56 -10.88
C LYS A 302 -14.11 -11.42 -9.62
N VAL A 303 -14.96 -12.44 -9.44
CA VAL A 303 -14.81 -13.40 -8.34
C VAL A 303 -13.99 -14.58 -8.81
N MET A 304 -13.01 -14.98 -8.00
CA MET A 304 -12.00 -15.96 -8.40
C MET A 304 -11.68 -16.90 -7.23
N GLU A 305 -11.16 -18.08 -7.56
CA GLU A 305 -10.48 -18.93 -6.59
C GLU A 305 -9.16 -18.26 -6.17
N PRO A 306 -8.86 -18.13 -4.87
CA PRO A 306 -7.57 -17.62 -4.43
C PRO A 306 -6.44 -18.57 -4.81
N VAL A 307 -5.21 -18.04 -4.93
CA VAL A 307 -4.04 -18.89 -5.04
C VAL A 307 -3.71 -19.50 -3.68
N THR A 308 -3.35 -20.79 -3.67
CA THR A 308 -3.05 -21.51 -2.44
C THR A 308 -1.70 -22.20 -2.45
N GLY A 309 -1.06 -22.30 -1.30
CA GLY A 309 0.17 -23.05 -1.06
C GLY A 309 0.26 -23.55 0.37
N THR A 310 1.43 -24.06 0.74
CA THR A 310 1.69 -24.49 2.14
C THR A 310 3.05 -23.98 2.59
N TYR A 311 3.19 -23.73 3.90
CA TYR A 311 4.46 -23.44 4.55
C TYR A 311 4.50 -24.07 5.93
N ARG A 312 5.48 -24.97 6.18
CA ARG A 312 5.60 -25.69 7.47
C ARG A 312 4.31 -26.37 7.95
N GLY A 313 3.49 -26.86 7.04
CA GLY A 313 2.18 -27.47 7.33
C GLY A 313 1.00 -26.52 7.32
N TYR A 314 1.20 -25.22 7.45
CA TYR A 314 0.14 -24.21 7.36
C TYR A 314 -0.31 -24.03 5.90
N LYS A 315 -1.62 -23.83 5.66
CA LYS A 315 -2.19 -23.49 4.37
C LYS A 315 -2.17 -21.96 4.20
N ILE A 316 -1.57 -21.49 3.11
CA ILE A 316 -1.54 -20.08 2.71
C ILE A 316 -2.58 -19.87 1.61
N ILE A 317 -3.46 -18.88 1.79
CA ILE A 317 -4.52 -18.47 0.85
C ILE A 317 -4.27 -17.01 0.53
N SER A 318 -4.06 -16.65 -0.74
CA SER A 318 -3.70 -15.29 -1.11
C SER A 318 -4.20 -14.92 -2.51
N SER A 319 -3.86 -13.70 -2.96
CA SER A 319 -4.31 -13.14 -4.23
C SER A 319 -3.81 -13.92 -5.45
N PRO A 320 -4.70 -14.35 -6.35
CA PRO A 320 -4.34 -14.83 -7.68
C PRO A 320 -4.04 -13.65 -8.62
N LEU A 321 -3.62 -13.94 -9.84
CA LEU A 321 -3.48 -12.93 -10.90
C LEU A 321 -4.82 -12.19 -11.15
N PRO A 322 -4.77 -10.90 -11.49
CA PRO A 322 -3.60 -10.13 -11.92
C PRO A 322 -2.70 -9.60 -10.80
N SER A 323 -2.83 -10.02 -9.55
CA SER A 323 -1.78 -9.78 -8.57
C SER A 323 -0.70 -10.88 -8.63
N SER A 324 0.54 -10.46 -8.78
CA SER A 324 1.70 -11.33 -8.62
C SER A 324 1.95 -11.68 -7.15
N GLY A 325 1.36 -10.88 -6.24
CA GLY A 325 1.71 -10.87 -4.83
C GLY A 325 1.54 -12.21 -4.14
N GLY A 326 0.34 -12.79 -4.16
CA GLY A 326 0.10 -14.08 -3.51
C GLY A 326 0.94 -15.21 -4.08
N THR A 327 1.14 -15.23 -5.41
CA THR A 327 2.00 -16.22 -6.08
C THR A 327 3.43 -16.14 -5.56
N HIS A 328 4.02 -14.94 -5.48
CA HIS A 328 5.42 -14.78 -5.06
C HIS A 328 5.61 -14.86 -3.54
N VAL A 329 4.61 -14.51 -2.72
CA VAL A 329 4.64 -14.82 -1.28
C VAL A 329 4.78 -16.32 -1.07
N ILE A 330 3.95 -17.13 -1.76
CA ILE A 330 3.99 -18.59 -1.66
C ILE A 330 5.29 -19.15 -2.27
N GLU A 331 5.76 -18.61 -3.38
CA GLU A 331 7.03 -19.02 -4.00
C GLU A 331 8.22 -18.79 -3.07
N ALA A 332 8.35 -17.60 -2.47
CA ALA A 332 9.41 -17.28 -1.52
C ALA A 332 9.38 -18.23 -0.33
N LEU A 333 8.21 -18.45 0.27
CA LEU A 333 8.03 -19.39 1.36
C LEU A 333 8.38 -20.83 0.95
N ASN A 334 8.01 -21.26 -0.26
CA ASN A 334 8.36 -22.58 -0.80
C ASN A 334 9.88 -22.76 -0.96
N ILE A 335 10.61 -21.73 -1.37
CA ILE A 335 12.07 -21.76 -1.47
C ILE A 335 12.67 -21.84 -0.06
N MET A 336 12.25 -20.97 0.85
CA MET A 336 12.74 -20.90 2.24
C MET A 336 12.46 -22.19 3.02
N GLU A 337 11.37 -22.90 2.75
CA GLU A 337 11.01 -24.15 3.42
C GLU A 337 12.06 -25.27 3.26
N ASN A 338 12.95 -25.19 2.25
CA ASN A 338 14.02 -26.15 2.06
C ASN A 338 15.20 -25.96 3.04
N PHE A 339 15.16 -24.94 3.88
CA PHE A 339 16.19 -24.63 4.88
C PHE A 339 15.60 -24.68 6.29
N ASP A 340 16.43 -24.97 7.29
CA ASP A 340 16.04 -24.91 8.70
C ASP A 340 16.17 -23.49 9.25
N ILE A 341 15.27 -22.60 8.77
CA ILE A 341 15.27 -21.16 9.07
C ILE A 341 15.21 -20.90 10.59
N ALA A 342 14.40 -21.66 11.32
CA ALA A 342 14.25 -21.51 12.77
C ALA A 342 15.57 -21.68 13.53
N SER A 343 16.41 -22.65 13.13
CA SER A 343 17.70 -22.93 13.80
C SER A 343 18.77 -21.87 13.54
N MET A 344 18.64 -21.07 12.48
CA MET A 344 19.63 -20.04 12.11
C MET A 344 19.57 -18.81 13.02
N GLY A 345 18.43 -18.56 13.65
CA GLY A 345 18.19 -17.37 14.45
C GLY A 345 17.63 -16.20 13.64
N PHE A 346 16.78 -15.41 14.27
CA PHE A 346 16.02 -14.35 13.61
C PHE A 346 16.90 -13.32 12.89
N ASP A 347 17.88 -12.74 13.59
CA ASP A 347 18.81 -11.73 13.07
C ASP A 347 20.17 -12.35 12.69
N SER A 348 20.14 -13.42 11.89
CA SER A 348 21.38 -14.06 11.39
C SER A 348 21.61 -13.73 9.92
N ALA A 349 22.87 -13.53 9.55
CA ALA A 349 23.25 -13.30 8.16
C ALA A 349 22.88 -14.48 7.25
N GLU A 350 22.93 -15.71 7.78
CA GLU A 350 22.57 -16.93 7.05
C GLU A 350 21.09 -16.92 6.66
N LYS A 351 20.18 -16.67 7.61
CA LYS A 351 18.73 -16.53 7.33
C LYS A 351 18.46 -15.40 6.35
N LEU A 352 19.01 -14.21 6.62
CA LEU A 352 18.75 -13.03 5.79
C LEU A 352 19.29 -13.19 4.36
N HIS A 353 20.43 -13.90 4.20
CA HIS A 353 20.96 -14.24 2.89
C HIS A 353 20.02 -15.16 2.12
N ILE A 354 19.57 -16.29 2.70
CA ILE A 354 18.63 -17.21 2.06
C ILE A 354 17.33 -16.50 1.67
N MET A 355 16.79 -15.70 2.57
CA MET A 355 15.58 -14.92 2.33
C MET A 355 15.76 -13.94 1.16
N THR A 356 16.89 -13.23 1.12
CA THR A 356 17.21 -12.28 0.06
C THR A 356 17.35 -12.98 -1.29
N GLU A 357 18.04 -14.12 -1.34
CA GLU A 357 18.18 -14.91 -2.57
C GLU A 357 16.82 -15.44 -3.07
N ALA A 358 15.95 -15.90 -2.16
CA ALA A 358 14.59 -16.30 -2.51
C ALA A 358 13.80 -15.14 -3.12
N PHE A 359 13.87 -13.93 -2.54
CA PHE A 359 13.23 -12.75 -3.09
C PHE A 359 13.74 -12.37 -4.47
N LYS A 360 15.07 -12.42 -4.70
CA LYS A 360 15.64 -12.16 -6.03
C LYS A 360 15.07 -13.10 -7.09
N MET A 361 14.92 -14.39 -6.77
CA MET A 361 14.34 -15.38 -7.69
C MET A 361 12.86 -15.06 -7.99
N CYS A 362 12.07 -14.72 -6.98
CA CYS A 362 10.67 -14.33 -7.15
C CYS A 362 10.51 -13.08 -8.04
N PHE A 363 11.34 -12.06 -7.85
CA PHE A 363 11.27 -10.84 -8.66
C PHE A 363 11.75 -11.06 -10.10
N HIS A 364 12.67 -11.98 -10.32
CA HIS A 364 13.04 -12.41 -11.68
C HIS A 364 11.82 -13.02 -12.40
N ASP A 365 11.12 -13.96 -11.76
CA ASP A 365 9.92 -14.57 -12.33
C ASP A 365 8.78 -13.55 -12.53
N ARG A 366 8.65 -12.59 -11.62
CA ARG A 366 7.67 -11.52 -11.72
C ARG A 366 7.85 -10.69 -13.00
N GLU A 367 9.08 -10.30 -13.27
CA GLU A 367 9.41 -9.49 -14.44
C GLU A 367 9.14 -10.24 -15.76
N GLU A 368 9.49 -11.51 -15.79
CA GLU A 368 9.46 -12.30 -17.02
C GLU A 368 8.06 -12.79 -17.38
N PHE A 369 7.22 -13.17 -16.38
CA PHE A 369 6.00 -13.94 -16.65
C PHE A 369 4.70 -13.24 -16.25
N MET A 370 4.71 -12.24 -15.35
CA MET A 370 3.47 -11.79 -14.72
C MET A 370 2.70 -10.75 -15.53
N GLY A 371 1.37 -10.93 -15.57
CA GLY A 371 0.42 -10.02 -16.21
C GLY A 371 -1.02 -10.48 -16.00
N ASP A 372 -1.97 -9.79 -16.62
CA ASP A 372 -3.38 -10.15 -16.58
C ASP A 372 -3.62 -11.48 -17.36
N PRO A 373 -4.12 -12.54 -16.68
CA PRO A 373 -4.27 -13.86 -17.27
C PRO A 373 -5.32 -13.92 -18.39
N ASP A 374 -6.18 -12.91 -18.52
CA ASP A 374 -7.12 -12.81 -19.64
C ASP A 374 -6.43 -12.35 -20.94
N TYR A 375 -5.18 -11.84 -20.85
CA TYR A 375 -4.40 -11.30 -21.97
C TYR A 375 -3.09 -12.05 -22.22
N VAL A 376 -2.49 -12.67 -21.19
CA VAL A 376 -1.21 -13.39 -21.29
C VAL A 376 -1.26 -14.73 -20.54
N GLU A 377 -0.53 -15.73 -21.05
CA GLU A 377 -0.38 -17.01 -20.37
C GLU A 377 0.72 -16.93 -19.31
N VAL A 378 0.39 -17.27 -18.06
CA VAL A 378 1.31 -17.22 -16.93
C VAL A 378 1.45 -18.60 -16.31
N PRO A 379 2.68 -19.14 -16.11
CA PRO A 379 2.92 -20.49 -15.62
C PRO A 379 2.78 -20.61 -14.08
N VAL A 380 1.67 -20.14 -13.49
CA VAL A 380 1.44 -20.08 -12.03
C VAL A 380 1.71 -21.42 -11.34
N ASN A 381 1.19 -22.53 -11.88
CA ASN A 381 1.41 -23.86 -11.29
C ASN A 381 2.89 -24.29 -11.28
N GLY A 382 3.65 -23.85 -12.28
CA GLY A 382 5.10 -24.09 -12.33
C GLY A 382 5.83 -23.29 -11.24
N ILE A 383 5.49 -22.02 -11.10
CA ILE A 383 6.07 -21.11 -10.10
C ILE A 383 5.79 -21.61 -8.68
N LEU A 384 4.56 -22.05 -8.41
CA LEU A 384 4.15 -22.57 -7.09
C LEU A 384 4.65 -23.97 -6.77
N SER A 385 5.30 -24.65 -7.73
CA SER A 385 5.74 -26.04 -7.57
C SER A 385 6.81 -26.19 -6.47
N LYS A 386 6.52 -26.99 -5.44
CA LYS A 386 7.50 -27.38 -4.41
C LYS A 386 8.75 -28.03 -5.02
N LYS A 387 8.60 -28.77 -6.14
CA LYS A 387 9.73 -29.37 -6.84
C LYS A 387 10.63 -28.28 -7.43
N ARG A 388 10.06 -27.27 -8.12
CA ARG A 388 10.81 -26.14 -8.65
C ARG A 388 11.46 -25.35 -7.52
N ALA A 389 10.74 -25.04 -6.45
CA ALA A 389 11.28 -24.36 -5.28
C ALA A 389 12.50 -25.07 -4.68
N LYS A 390 12.49 -26.42 -4.64
CA LYS A 390 13.66 -27.21 -4.23
C LYS A 390 14.85 -27.09 -5.21
N GLU A 391 14.59 -27.01 -6.50
CA GLU A 391 15.61 -26.81 -7.53
C GLU A 391 16.21 -25.39 -7.44
N LEU A 392 15.39 -24.38 -7.15
CA LEU A 392 15.83 -23.00 -6.90
C LEU A 392 16.63 -22.89 -5.60
N ALA A 393 16.15 -23.47 -4.50
CA ALA A 393 16.85 -23.50 -3.22
C ALA A 393 18.25 -24.14 -3.33
N ALA A 394 18.41 -25.17 -4.19
CA ALA A 394 19.70 -25.80 -4.43
C ALA A 394 20.70 -24.91 -5.20
N GLN A 395 20.25 -23.80 -5.79
CA GLN A 395 21.11 -22.83 -6.48
C GLN A 395 21.63 -21.74 -5.55
N ILE A 396 21.06 -21.60 -4.35
CA ILE A 396 21.53 -20.62 -3.36
C ILE A 396 22.88 -21.07 -2.82
N ASP A 397 23.94 -20.30 -3.10
CA ASP A 397 25.27 -20.51 -2.54
C ASP A 397 25.34 -19.82 -1.17
N PRO A 398 25.53 -20.53 -0.06
CA PRO A 398 25.56 -19.93 1.27
C PRO A 398 26.77 -18.99 1.51
N ALA A 399 27.74 -18.96 0.60
CA ALA A 399 28.98 -18.19 0.73
C ALA A 399 29.03 -16.97 -0.19
N VAL A 400 28.12 -16.85 -1.17
CA VAL A 400 28.18 -15.78 -2.20
C VAL A 400 26.78 -15.34 -2.60
N ALA A 401 26.53 -14.05 -2.55
CA ALA A 401 25.30 -13.46 -3.08
C ALA A 401 25.24 -13.60 -4.61
N SER A 402 24.11 -14.09 -5.12
CA SER A 402 23.87 -14.19 -6.56
C SER A 402 23.62 -12.80 -7.15
N ASN A 403 24.15 -12.59 -8.35
CA ASN A 403 23.92 -11.37 -9.11
C ASN A 403 22.97 -11.69 -10.27
N TYR A 404 21.71 -11.23 -10.17
CA TYR A 404 20.76 -11.31 -11.26
C TYR A 404 20.88 -10.02 -12.05
N GLU A 405 21.33 -10.10 -13.31
CA GLU A 405 21.71 -8.94 -14.15
C GLU A 405 20.54 -8.04 -14.59
N GLN A 406 19.34 -8.25 -14.10
CA GLN A 406 18.20 -7.44 -14.49
C GLN A 406 17.99 -6.25 -13.54
N ILE A 407 18.16 -5.04 -14.08
CA ILE A 407 17.70 -3.81 -13.45
C ILE A 407 16.21 -3.68 -13.80
N SER A 408 15.34 -4.08 -12.88
CA SER A 408 13.91 -3.90 -13.04
C SER A 408 13.55 -2.41 -13.09
N PRO A 409 12.78 -1.93 -14.09
CA PRO A 409 12.30 -0.54 -14.11
C PRO A 409 11.40 -0.20 -12.91
N TRP A 410 10.84 -1.18 -12.24
CA TRP A 410 9.99 -1.09 -11.05
C TRP A 410 10.69 -0.50 -9.80
N GLN A 411 12.00 -0.39 -9.78
CA GLN A 411 12.75 0.23 -8.65
C GLN A 411 12.46 1.72 -8.45
N TYR A 412 11.77 2.37 -9.38
CA TYR A 412 11.40 3.79 -9.32
C TYR A 412 9.91 4.03 -9.02
N GLU A 413 9.13 2.99 -8.75
CA GLU A 413 7.71 3.12 -8.42
C GLU A 413 7.52 3.51 -6.96
N HIS A 414 6.68 4.53 -6.75
CA HIS A 414 6.19 4.98 -5.46
C HIS A 414 4.69 4.71 -5.40
N GLU A 415 4.29 3.60 -4.83
CA GLU A 415 2.88 3.26 -4.61
C GLU A 415 2.49 3.58 -3.17
N ASP A 416 1.34 4.24 -2.99
CA ASP A 416 0.65 4.36 -1.72
C ASP A 416 -0.63 3.51 -1.76
N THR A 417 -0.72 2.61 -0.81
CA THR A 417 -1.76 1.58 -0.67
C THR A 417 -2.14 1.52 0.79
N THR A 418 -3.31 1.01 1.13
CA THR A 418 -3.66 0.63 2.50
C THR A 418 -4.05 -0.83 2.61
N HIS A 419 -3.89 -1.39 3.80
CA HIS A 419 -4.31 -2.74 4.14
C HIS A 419 -5.08 -2.77 5.45
N PHE A 420 -6.07 -3.67 5.55
CA PHE A 420 -6.76 -3.97 6.79
C PHE A 420 -7.20 -5.43 6.87
N SER A 421 -7.35 -5.91 8.09
CA SER A 421 -7.74 -7.27 8.41
C SER A 421 -8.85 -7.27 9.46
N VAL A 422 -9.84 -8.15 9.28
CA VAL A 422 -10.93 -8.39 10.22
C VAL A 422 -11.05 -9.89 10.49
N ALA A 423 -11.22 -10.26 11.75
CA ALA A 423 -11.51 -11.64 12.13
C ALA A 423 -12.52 -11.69 13.29
N ASP A 424 -13.35 -12.72 13.30
CA ASP A 424 -14.31 -12.97 14.37
C ASP A 424 -14.13 -14.37 15.01
N ALA A 425 -14.74 -14.57 16.16
CA ALA A 425 -14.66 -15.81 16.90
C ALA A 425 -15.40 -16.99 16.23
N GLU A 426 -16.20 -16.73 15.20
CA GLU A 426 -16.87 -17.75 14.41
C GLU A 426 -15.93 -18.36 13.37
N GLY A 427 -14.79 -17.70 13.11
CA GLY A 427 -13.77 -18.15 12.17
C GLY A 427 -13.81 -17.43 10.82
N ASN A 428 -14.66 -16.41 10.66
CA ASN A 428 -14.62 -15.58 9.45
C ASN A 428 -13.38 -14.70 9.49
N MET A 429 -12.64 -14.68 8.39
CA MET A 429 -11.46 -13.85 8.18
C MET A 429 -11.59 -13.08 6.87
N VAL A 430 -11.32 -11.78 6.92
CA VAL A 430 -11.33 -10.90 5.75
C VAL A 430 -10.04 -10.09 5.69
N SER A 431 -9.30 -10.26 4.61
CA SER A 431 -8.07 -9.54 4.29
C SER A 431 -8.31 -8.64 3.08
N VAL A 432 -8.10 -7.34 3.22
CA VAL A 432 -8.33 -6.38 2.13
C VAL A 432 -7.12 -5.49 1.92
N THR A 433 -6.69 -5.41 0.68
CA THR A 433 -5.70 -4.41 0.25
C THR A 433 -6.34 -3.57 -0.84
N GLN A 434 -6.47 -2.26 -0.60
CA GLN A 434 -7.09 -1.30 -1.51
C GLN A 434 -6.20 -0.09 -1.72
N THR A 435 -6.38 0.59 -2.86
CA THR A 435 -5.46 1.64 -3.28
C THR A 435 -6.14 2.68 -4.18
N VAL A 436 -5.49 3.82 -4.32
CA VAL A 436 -5.59 4.74 -5.46
C VAL A 436 -4.28 4.79 -6.24
N ASN A 437 -3.38 3.84 -5.98
CA ASN A 437 -2.00 3.66 -6.46
C ASN A 437 -1.03 4.68 -5.83
N GLY A 438 -0.66 5.75 -6.51
CA GLY A 438 0.26 6.74 -5.95
C GLY A 438 -0.41 7.68 -4.94
N LEU A 439 0.42 8.41 -4.19
CA LEU A 439 -0.03 9.37 -3.18
C LEU A 439 -1.09 10.34 -3.72
N PHE A 440 -2.33 10.29 -3.21
CA PHE A 440 -3.52 10.98 -3.76
C PHE A 440 -3.79 10.68 -5.24
N GLY A 441 -3.49 9.48 -5.72
CA GLY A 441 -3.79 9.02 -7.07
C GLY A 441 -3.36 9.98 -8.18
N ALA A 442 -4.22 10.19 -9.17
CA ALA A 442 -3.99 11.06 -10.33
C ALA A 442 -3.96 12.56 -10.02
N LYS A 443 -4.10 12.99 -8.76
CA LYS A 443 -4.21 14.40 -8.31
C LYS A 443 -5.42 15.15 -8.88
N ILE A 444 -6.42 14.44 -9.34
CA ILE A 444 -7.67 15.02 -9.85
C ILE A 444 -8.88 14.51 -9.08
N ILE A 445 -9.85 15.39 -8.89
CA ILE A 445 -11.07 15.16 -8.13
C ILE A 445 -12.27 15.56 -8.99
N PRO A 446 -13.32 14.76 -9.11
CA PRO A 446 -14.58 15.20 -9.68
C PRO A 446 -15.16 16.35 -8.85
N ASP A 447 -15.19 17.56 -9.43
CA ASP A 447 -15.57 18.79 -8.75
C ASP A 447 -16.94 18.70 -8.07
N GLY A 448 -16.97 18.97 -6.75
CA GLY A 448 -18.16 18.90 -5.90
C GLY A 448 -18.47 17.49 -5.35
N TYR A 449 -17.60 16.48 -5.60
CA TYR A 449 -17.81 15.11 -5.11
C TYR A 449 -16.74 14.64 -4.10
N GLY A 450 -15.64 15.35 -3.94
CA GLY A 450 -14.72 15.24 -2.81
C GLY A 450 -13.82 13.99 -2.74
N PHE A 451 -13.79 13.10 -3.73
CA PHE A 451 -12.92 11.92 -3.75
C PHE A 451 -11.85 12.02 -4.83
N VAL A 452 -10.66 11.52 -4.51
CA VAL A 452 -9.55 11.44 -5.49
C VAL A 452 -9.78 10.29 -6.46
N LEU A 453 -9.35 10.47 -7.71
CA LEU A 453 -9.29 9.39 -8.70
C LEU A 453 -7.92 8.74 -8.67
N ASN A 454 -7.89 7.43 -8.82
CA ASN A 454 -6.67 6.62 -8.86
C ASN A 454 -5.77 7.00 -10.03
N ASN A 455 -4.49 6.60 -9.96
CA ASN A 455 -3.57 6.64 -11.09
C ASN A 455 -3.08 5.23 -11.47
N GLU A 456 -3.97 4.25 -11.45
CA GLU A 456 -3.66 2.84 -11.57
C GLU A 456 -3.11 2.42 -12.94
N MET A 457 -3.29 3.27 -13.98
CA MET A 457 -2.65 3.05 -15.28
C MET A 457 -1.12 3.11 -15.18
N ASP A 458 -0.57 3.72 -14.11
CA ASP A 458 0.87 3.78 -13.82
C ASP A 458 1.49 2.39 -13.64
N ASP A 459 0.72 1.42 -13.17
CA ASP A 459 1.17 0.04 -13.00
C ASP A 459 1.38 -0.72 -14.32
N PHE A 460 0.87 -0.23 -15.45
CA PHE A 460 1.18 -0.82 -16.74
C PHE A 460 2.60 -0.50 -17.20
N SER A 461 3.19 -1.43 -17.92
CA SER A 461 4.44 -1.19 -18.64
C SER A 461 4.22 -0.31 -19.88
N ALA A 462 5.08 0.70 -20.06
CA ALA A 462 5.13 1.48 -21.30
C ALA A 462 5.79 0.72 -22.45
N ASN A 463 6.48 -0.41 -22.17
CA ASN A 463 7.04 -1.28 -23.20
C ASN A 463 5.92 -2.16 -23.80
N PRO A 464 5.59 -2.04 -25.09
CA PRO A 464 4.52 -2.82 -25.72
C PRO A 464 4.79 -4.34 -25.79
N GLU A 465 6.05 -4.76 -25.64
CA GLU A 465 6.44 -6.18 -25.62
C GLU A 465 6.30 -6.82 -24.22
N SER A 466 6.03 -6.03 -23.18
CA SER A 466 5.86 -6.54 -21.82
C SER A 466 4.56 -7.35 -21.69
N PRO A 467 4.55 -8.44 -20.92
CA PRO A 467 3.31 -9.12 -20.52
C PRO A 467 2.30 -8.17 -19.86
N ASN A 468 2.80 -7.12 -19.19
CA ASN A 468 2.01 -6.08 -18.55
C ASN A 468 1.83 -4.81 -19.41
N ALA A 469 1.94 -4.90 -20.75
CA ALA A 469 1.63 -3.78 -21.64
C ALA A 469 0.14 -3.41 -21.60
N ILE A 470 -0.18 -2.13 -21.88
CA ILE A 470 -1.56 -1.62 -21.87
C ILE A 470 -2.41 -2.28 -22.96
N ALA A 471 -3.66 -2.59 -22.59
CA ALA A 471 -4.73 -2.88 -23.54
C ALA A 471 -6.07 -2.40 -22.96
N GLY A 472 -7.02 -2.06 -23.83
CA GLY A 472 -8.37 -1.65 -23.38
C GLY A 472 -9.06 -2.74 -22.59
N GLY A 473 -9.60 -2.41 -21.42
CA GLY A 473 -10.27 -3.35 -20.50
C GLY A 473 -9.32 -4.22 -19.65
N LYS A 474 -8.02 -4.19 -19.90
CA LYS A 474 -7.01 -4.96 -19.15
C LYS A 474 -6.84 -4.43 -17.73
N VAL A 475 -6.55 -5.34 -16.80
CA VAL A 475 -6.22 -5.01 -15.41
C VAL A 475 -4.70 -4.92 -15.27
N PRO A 476 -4.14 -3.84 -14.69
CA PRO A 476 -2.69 -3.73 -14.51
C PRO A 476 -2.19 -4.72 -13.46
N LEU A 477 -0.94 -5.17 -13.64
CA LEU A 477 -0.27 -6.06 -12.69
C LEU A 477 -0.21 -5.41 -11.30
N SER A 478 -0.40 -6.21 -10.25
CA SER A 478 -0.34 -5.76 -8.85
C SER A 478 0.67 -6.57 -8.04
N SER A 479 1.04 -6.05 -6.87
CA SER A 479 1.76 -6.76 -5.81
C SER A 479 0.93 -6.93 -4.54
N MET A 480 -0.30 -6.41 -4.48
CA MET A 480 -1.18 -6.50 -3.31
C MET A 480 -1.47 -7.96 -2.96
N SER A 481 -1.23 -8.33 -1.71
CA SER A 481 -1.26 -9.72 -1.21
C SER A 481 -2.12 -9.84 0.03
N PRO A 482 -3.44 -9.57 -0.05
CA PRO A 482 -4.32 -9.90 1.07
C PRO A 482 -4.29 -11.41 1.32
N THR A 483 -3.83 -11.82 2.51
CA THR A 483 -3.45 -13.20 2.81
C THR A 483 -4.17 -13.71 4.05
N ILE A 484 -4.58 -14.97 4.00
CA ILE A 484 -5.15 -15.75 5.10
C ILE A 484 -4.32 -17.01 5.28
N VAL A 485 -4.07 -17.39 6.52
CA VAL A 485 -3.32 -18.60 6.88
C VAL A 485 -4.17 -19.46 7.80
N LEU A 486 -4.27 -20.75 7.45
CA LEU A 486 -4.94 -21.77 8.24
C LEU A 486 -3.91 -22.76 8.78
N LYS A 487 -4.21 -23.39 9.93
CA LYS A 487 -3.45 -24.53 10.44
C LYS A 487 -3.62 -25.74 9.53
N GLU A 488 -2.79 -26.79 9.71
CA GLU A 488 -2.83 -28.01 8.91
C GLU A 488 -4.21 -28.70 8.93
N ASP A 489 -4.93 -28.59 10.03
CA ASP A 489 -6.27 -29.15 10.20
C ASP A 489 -7.40 -28.29 9.61
N GLY A 490 -7.06 -27.13 8.99
CA GLY A 490 -7.98 -26.20 8.38
C GLY A 490 -8.56 -25.15 9.33
N THR A 491 -8.16 -25.14 10.62
CA THR A 491 -8.63 -24.12 11.55
C THR A 491 -7.97 -22.76 11.28
N PRO A 492 -8.68 -21.63 11.51
CA PRO A 492 -8.14 -20.28 11.39
C PRO A 492 -6.85 -20.08 12.20
N PHE A 493 -5.86 -19.40 11.59
CA PHE A 493 -4.62 -19.07 12.28
C PHE A 493 -4.31 -17.58 12.25
N MET A 494 -4.19 -16.97 11.07
CA MET A 494 -3.99 -15.52 10.98
C MET A 494 -4.48 -14.96 9.64
N VAL A 495 -4.80 -13.68 9.66
CA VAL A 495 -5.17 -12.87 8.48
C VAL A 495 -4.30 -11.62 8.47
N LEU A 496 -3.67 -11.31 7.33
CA LEU A 496 -2.68 -10.24 7.22
C LEU A 496 -2.50 -9.72 5.79
N GLY A 497 -1.84 -8.59 5.69
CA GLY A 497 -1.33 -8.01 4.45
C GLY A 497 -0.67 -6.66 4.72
N SER A 498 -0.23 -5.99 3.69
CA SER A 498 0.53 -4.74 3.79
C SER A 498 0.31 -3.85 2.56
N PRO A 499 0.37 -2.52 2.67
CA PRO A 499 0.74 -1.63 1.59
C PRO A 499 2.25 -1.67 1.33
N GLY A 500 2.72 -1.00 0.27
CA GLY A 500 4.14 -0.78 0.04
C GLY A 500 4.66 -1.23 -1.32
N ALA A 501 3.85 -1.10 -2.39
CA ALA A 501 4.28 -1.48 -3.75
C ALA A 501 4.79 -2.93 -3.82
N THR A 502 5.90 -3.15 -4.51
CA THR A 502 6.55 -4.46 -4.60
C THR A 502 7.07 -4.99 -3.26
N LYS A 503 7.28 -4.12 -2.25
CA LYS A 503 7.66 -4.52 -0.89
C LYS A 503 6.58 -5.30 -0.15
N ILE A 504 5.33 -5.24 -0.61
CA ILE A 504 4.22 -6.04 -0.06
C ILE A 504 4.59 -7.52 -0.03
N ILE A 505 5.14 -8.04 -1.13
CA ILE A 505 5.52 -9.44 -1.29
C ILE A 505 6.51 -9.87 -0.20
N THR A 506 7.60 -9.12 -0.07
CA THR A 506 8.65 -9.44 0.90
C THR A 506 8.19 -9.23 2.33
N THR A 507 7.38 -8.21 2.59
CA THR A 507 6.84 -7.91 3.92
C THR A 507 5.91 -9.02 4.40
N VAL A 508 4.93 -9.43 3.59
CA VAL A 508 3.99 -10.51 3.97
C VAL A 508 4.73 -11.83 4.20
N ALA A 509 5.71 -12.19 3.34
CA ALA A 509 6.52 -13.39 3.53
C ALA A 509 7.35 -13.34 4.82
N GLN A 510 7.93 -12.18 5.17
CA GLN A 510 8.68 -11.99 6.41
C GLN A 510 7.80 -12.14 7.64
N ILE A 511 6.60 -11.55 7.66
CA ILE A 511 5.66 -11.69 8.79
C ILE A 511 5.25 -13.15 8.98
N ILE A 512 4.90 -13.86 7.90
CA ILE A 512 4.55 -15.28 7.97
C ILE A 512 5.70 -16.11 8.55
N SER A 513 6.94 -15.90 8.08
CA SER A 513 8.13 -16.57 8.61
C SER A 513 8.40 -16.20 10.07
N ASN A 514 8.23 -14.91 10.46
CA ASN A 514 8.46 -14.47 11.83
C ASN A 514 7.52 -15.17 12.83
N VAL A 515 6.25 -15.32 12.47
CA VAL A 515 5.26 -16.02 13.30
C VAL A 515 5.53 -17.53 13.30
N ILE A 516 5.73 -18.16 12.13
CA ILE A 516 5.77 -19.63 12.01
C ILE A 516 7.15 -20.20 12.37
N ASP A 517 8.26 -19.57 11.98
CA ASP A 517 9.62 -20.08 12.22
C ASP A 517 10.19 -19.61 13.57
N PHE A 518 9.73 -18.49 14.13
CA PHE A 518 10.29 -17.89 15.35
C PHE A 518 9.29 -17.73 16.49
N ASP A 519 8.05 -18.23 16.31
CA ASP A 519 6.98 -18.23 17.34
C ASP A 519 6.70 -16.82 17.91
N MET A 520 6.83 -15.78 17.07
CA MET A 520 6.55 -14.41 17.46
C MET A 520 5.04 -14.19 17.57
N ASP A 521 4.60 -13.40 18.56
CA ASP A 521 3.24 -12.89 18.55
C ASP A 521 3.01 -11.92 17.39
N MET A 522 1.75 -11.59 17.11
CA MET A 522 1.42 -10.79 15.92
C MET A 522 2.03 -9.39 15.97
N GLN A 523 1.99 -8.70 17.12
CA GLN A 523 2.56 -7.36 17.23
C GLN A 523 4.09 -7.38 17.21
N GLU A 524 4.72 -8.40 17.81
CA GLU A 524 6.16 -8.62 17.78
C GLU A 524 6.64 -8.85 16.34
N ALA A 525 5.97 -9.73 15.59
CA ALA A 525 6.27 -9.99 14.19
C ALA A 525 6.15 -8.73 13.32
N ILE A 526 5.13 -7.89 13.56
CA ILE A 526 4.93 -6.62 12.86
C ILE A 526 6.03 -5.61 13.22
N ASN A 527 6.43 -5.52 14.48
CA ASN A 527 7.45 -4.61 14.95
C ASN A 527 8.87 -5.00 14.51
N ALA A 528 9.09 -6.25 14.13
CA ALA A 528 10.41 -6.75 13.70
C ALA A 528 11.00 -5.92 12.55
N PRO A 529 12.33 -5.75 12.47
CA PRO A 529 12.99 -5.07 11.37
C PRO A 529 12.76 -5.80 10.04
N ARG A 530 12.69 -5.03 8.96
CA ARG A 530 12.40 -5.53 7.61
C ARG A 530 13.53 -5.24 6.64
N LEU A 531 13.66 -6.13 5.65
CA LEU A 531 14.52 -5.94 4.51
C LEU A 531 13.75 -6.14 3.20
N TYR A 532 14.32 -5.66 2.12
CA TYR A 532 13.78 -5.78 0.78
C TYR A 532 14.89 -5.94 -0.25
N ASN A 533 14.67 -6.81 -1.23
CA ASN A 533 15.47 -6.88 -2.45
C ASN A 533 14.59 -7.37 -3.60
N ASN A 534 14.63 -6.67 -4.73
CA ASN A 534 13.87 -6.96 -5.95
C ASN A 534 14.80 -7.38 -7.11
N ALA A 535 15.76 -8.25 -6.84
CA ALA A 535 16.79 -8.68 -7.77
C ALA A 535 17.84 -7.61 -8.13
N THR A 536 17.85 -6.47 -7.44
CA THR A 536 18.94 -5.49 -7.53
C THR A 536 20.16 -5.94 -6.72
N SER A 537 21.30 -5.28 -6.94
CA SER A 537 22.55 -5.58 -6.21
C SER A 537 22.54 -5.13 -4.75
N ALA A 538 21.57 -4.31 -4.32
CA ALA A 538 21.49 -3.76 -2.98
C ALA A 538 20.29 -4.32 -2.20
N ILE A 539 20.53 -4.72 -0.95
CA ILE A 539 19.51 -5.01 0.05
C ILE A 539 19.13 -3.69 0.72
N GLN A 540 17.89 -3.26 0.58
CA GLN A 540 17.32 -2.20 1.42
C GLN A 540 16.92 -2.78 2.77
N TYR A 541 17.28 -2.12 3.88
CA TYR A 541 17.00 -2.64 5.21
C TYR A 541 16.84 -1.55 6.27
N GLU A 542 16.07 -1.83 7.31
CA GLU A 542 15.92 -0.94 8.47
C GLU A 542 17.13 -1.04 9.41
N SER A 543 17.57 0.09 9.95
CA SER A 543 18.77 0.21 10.81
C SER A 543 18.76 -0.63 12.10
N ARG A 544 17.64 -1.29 12.42
CA ARG A 544 17.46 -2.13 13.62
C ARG A 544 18.02 -3.55 13.52
N PHE A 545 18.50 -3.97 12.35
CA PHE A 545 19.31 -5.20 12.24
C PHE A 545 20.68 -4.99 12.86
N SER A 546 21.29 -6.06 13.39
CA SER A 546 22.61 -5.99 14.01
C SER A 546 23.70 -5.62 12.99
N GLU A 547 24.60 -4.71 13.38
CA GLU A 547 25.72 -4.29 12.52
C GLU A 547 26.59 -5.48 12.08
N ASP A 548 26.81 -6.46 12.98
CA ASP A 548 27.59 -7.67 12.67
C ASP A 548 26.91 -8.54 11.62
N THR A 549 25.58 -8.64 11.65
CA THR A 549 24.77 -9.35 10.66
C THR A 549 24.87 -8.69 9.29
N MET A 550 24.67 -7.37 9.24
CA MET A 550 24.71 -6.62 7.98
C MET A 550 26.11 -6.64 7.36
N LYS A 551 27.15 -6.53 8.18
CA LYS A 551 28.54 -6.66 7.71
C LYS A 551 28.82 -8.04 7.09
N LYS A 552 28.33 -9.12 7.66
CA LYS A 552 28.46 -10.45 7.07
C LYS A 552 27.71 -10.57 5.73
N LEU A 553 26.53 -9.95 5.59
CA LEU A 553 25.82 -9.91 4.31
C LEU A 553 26.60 -9.14 3.24
N GLU A 554 27.29 -8.05 3.62
CA GLU A 554 28.19 -7.32 2.72
C GLU A 554 29.40 -8.19 2.32
N GLU A 555 30.01 -8.93 3.26
CA GLU A 555 31.12 -9.86 2.99
C GLU A 555 30.72 -10.99 2.01
N LEU A 556 29.44 -11.37 1.94
CA LEU A 556 28.90 -12.30 0.94
C LEU A 556 28.74 -11.66 -0.46
N GLY A 557 28.94 -10.35 -0.60
CA GLY A 557 28.89 -9.62 -1.87
C GLY A 557 27.59 -8.86 -2.12
N ASN A 558 26.68 -8.74 -1.14
CA ASN A 558 25.51 -7.90 -1.27
C ASN A 558 25.89 -6.42 -1.14
N GLY A 559 25.32 -5.56 -1.97
CA GLY A 559 25.22 -4.13 -1.67
C GLY A 559 24.22 -3.92 -0.52
N LEU A 560 24.41 -2.88 0.28
CA LEU A 560 23.54 -2.55 1.41
C LEU A 560 23.06 -1.11 1.33
N GLU A 561 21.77 -0.88 1.55
CA GLU A 561 21.14 0.44 1.61
C GLU A 561 20.31 0.54 2.88
N MET A 562 20.87 1.22 3.89
CA MET A 562 20.24 1.37 5.20
C MET A 562 19.17 2.47 5.16
N SER A 563 18.01 2.19 5.74
CA SER A 563 16.93 3.13 6.01
C SER A 563 16.78 3.34 7.52
N ASP A 564 16.10 4.43 7.90
CA ASP A 564 15.75 4.70 9.29
C ASP A 564 14.92 3.55 9.89
N GLU A 565 14.90 3.46 11.21
CA GLU A 565 14.03 2.53 11.92
C GLU A 565 12.55 2.83 11.64
N TYR A 566 11.74 1.80 11.56
CA TYR A 566 10.30 1.91 11.26
C TYR A 566 9.98 2.74 10.01
N ASN A 567 10.81 2.62 8.98
CA ASN A 567 10.63 3.37 7.75
C ASN A 567 9.36 2.92 7.00
N ARG A 568 8.46 3.90 6.73
CA ARG A 568 7.14 3.65 6.09
C ARG A 568 7.23 2.96 4.73
N SER A 569 8.36 3.06 4.04
CA SER A 569 8.54 2.42 2.73
C SER A 569 8.55 0.89 2.80
N PHE A 570 8.80 0.29 3.97
CA PHE A 570 8.73 -1.17 4.17
C PHE A 570 7.31 -1.68 4.48
N GLY A 571 6.29 -0.92 4.13
CA GLY A 571 4.91 -1.27 4.30
C GLY A 571 4.32 -0.90 5.66
N SER A 572 3.08 -1.32 5.90
CA SER A 572 2.33 -1.10 7.14
C SER A 572 1.36 -2.27 7.33
N VAL A 573 1.79 -3.28 8.06
CA VAL A 573 1.01 -4.50 8.27
C VAL A 573 -0.11 -4.27 9.26
N ASN A 574 -1.32 -4.68 8.89
CA ASN A 574 -2.46 -4.76 9.78
C ASN A 574 -2.96 -6.21 9.78
N ALA A 575 -2.99 -6.86 10.93
CA ALA A 575 -3.19 -8.29 10.99
C ALA A 575 -3.99 -8.70 12.24
N VAL A 576 -4.59 -9.89 12.18
CA VAL A 576 -5.22 -10.56 13.32
C VAL A 576 -4.75 -12.01 13.36
N MET A 577 -4.43 -12.53 14.54
CA MET A 577 -4.03 -13.91 14.79
C MET A 577 -4.95 -14.55 15.84
N TYR A 578 -5.24 -15.83 15.67
CA TYR A 578 -5.99 -16.63 16.66
C TYR A 578 -5.02 -17.25 17.65
N GLY A 579 -5.14 -16.89 18.93
CA GLY A 579 -4.44 -17.52 20.04
C GLY A 579 -4.94 -18.95 20.33
N GLU A 580 -4.14 -19.71 21.07
CA GLU A 580 -4.48 -21.09 21.42
C GLU A 580 -5.75 -21.23 22.28
N ASP A 581 -6.07 -20.21 23.06
CA ASP A 581 -7.27 -20.14 23.92
C ASP A 581 -8.51 -19.56 23.20
N GLY A 582 -8.39 -19.29 21.88
CA GLY A 582 -9.45 -18.69 21.08
C GLY A 582 -9.52 -17.16 21.19
N THR A 583 -8.60 -16.50 21.89
CA THR A 583 -8.47 -15.05 21.90
C THR A 583 -7.94 -14.57 20.55
N LEU A 584 -8.52 -13.50 20.01
CA LEU A 584 -8.05 -12.84 18.80
C LEU A 584 -7.03 -11.76 19.16
N LEU A 585 -5.87 -11.81 18.53
CA LEU A 585 -4.74 -10.90 18.77
C LEU A 585 -4.55 -10.02 17.54
N GLY A 586 -4.97 -8.77 17.62
CA GLY A 586 -4.76 -7.76 16.58
C GLY A 586 -3.42 -7.09 16.69
N GLY A 587 -2.71 -6.94 15.58
CA GLY A 587 -1.50 -6.15 15.48
C GLY A 587 -1.63 -5.06 14.41
N ALA A 588 -1.06 -3.88 14.68
CA ALA A 588 -1.04 -2.76 13.74
C ALA A 588 0.34 -2.09 13.69
N ASP A 589 0.74 -1.68 12.50
CA ASP A 589 2.10 -1.27 12.20
C ASP A 589 2.43 0.15 12.68
N PRO A 590 3.53 0.34 13.43
CA PRO A 590 3.98 1.67 13.83
C PRO A 590 4.62 2.49 12.69
N ARG A 591 4.88 1.90 11.53
CA ARG A 591 5.43 2.62 10.35
C ARG A 591 4.43 3.59 9.74
N ARG A 592 3.13 3.43 10.07
CA ARG A 592 2.02 4.37 9.75
C ARG A 592 1.10 4.53 10.97
N ASP A 593 -0.08 5.08 10.75
CA ASP A 593 -1.05 5.46 11.78
C ASP A 593 -1.91 4.29 12.30
N GLY A 594 -1.57 3.03 11.99
CA GLY A 594 -2.39 1.87 12.27
C GLY A 594 -2.73 1.65 13.75
N LYS A 595 -3.93 1.14 14.00
CA LYS A 595 -4.43 0.72 15.33
C LYS A 595 -5.39 -0.44 15.21
N ALA A 596 -5.19 -1.50 15.98
CA ALA A 596 -6.15 -2.59 16.14
C ALA A 596 -7.13 -2.29 17.29
N LEU A 597 -8.38 -2.74 17.14
CA LEU A 597 -9.43 -2.68 18.15
C LEU A 597 -10.13 -4.03 18.23
N GLY A 598 -10.52 -4.45 19.44
CA GLY A 598 -11.19 -5.72 19.68
C GLY A 598 -12.21 -5.66 20.84
N TYR A 599 -13.06 -6.69 20.94
CA TYR A 599 -13.99 -6.85 22.06
C TYR A 599 -14.31 -8.32 22.35
#